data_a4e7824d4cb6982896202f0801baaa3a
#
_entry.id   a4e7824d4cb6982896202f0801baaa3a
#
_cell.length_a   1.000
_cell.length_b   1.000
_cell.length_c   1.000
_cell.angle_alpha   90.00
_cell.angle_beta   90.00
_cell.angle_gamma   90.00
#
_symmetry.space_group_name_H-M   'P 1'
#
loop_
_entity.id
_entity.type
_entity.pdbx_description
1 polymer ?
#
loop_
_entity_poly.entity_id
_entity_poly.type
_entity_poly.pdbx_seq_one_letter_code
_entity_poly.pdbx_strand_id
1 'polypeptide(L)'
;FTMFFGGGLVPTYILITKLKLVNSIFALVLPGAVNVWSIILLINFFRGIPKELEESATMDGAGRLRVLWSIVLPLSTPVLATLSLFTMVGHWNSWFDGMIYNTDINQYPLATLLQIIVVQEDFTKITADPKHMADISNRTVKSAQMFIAALPILMVYPFLQKHFVSGIV
;
A
#
# COMPACT_ATOMS: atom_id res chain seq x y z
N PHE A 1 -7.04 14.39 -15.85
CA PHE A 1 -5.73 14.84 -16.36
C PHE A 1 -4.61 14.20 -15.54
N THR A 2 -4.51 14.43 -14.25
CA THR A 2 -3.44 13.92 -13.34
C THR A 2 -3.27 12.41 -13.32
N MET A 3 -4.30 11.64 -13.67
CA MET A 3 -4.23 10.18 -13.76
C MET A 3 -3.40 9.72 -14.97
N PHE A 4 -3.40 10.46 -16.07
CA PHE A 4 -2.71 10.11 -17.30
C PHE A 4 -1.36 10.80 -17.47
N PHE A 5 -1.12 11.87 -16.74
CA PHE A 5 0.11 12.67 -16.84
C PHE A 5 0.82 12.67 -15.49
N GLY A 6 1.81 11.81 -15.35
CA GLY A 6 2.73 11.78 -14.21
C GLY A 6 4.07 12.42 -14.58
N GLY A 7 4.76 12.96 -13.60
CA GLY A 7 6.11 13.53 -13.77
C GLY A 7 7.17 12.49 -14.13
N GLY A 8 6.89 11.20 -13.88
CA GLY A 8 7.84 10.11 -14.07
C GLY A 8 8.81 9.94 -12.89
N LEU A 9 9.70 8.96 -13.03
CA LEU A 9 10.62 8.55 -11.98
C LEU A 9 11.63 9.65 -11.61
N VAL A 10 12.28 10.23 -12.61
CA VAL A 10 13.38 11.18 -12.39
C VAL A 10 12.92 12.46 -11.65
N PRO A 11 11.86 13.15 -12.08
CA PRO A 11 11.33 14.29 -11.33
C PRO A 11 10.91 13.96 -9.91
N THR A 12 10.30 12.78 -9.69
CA THR A 12 9.91 12.33 -8.35
C THR A 12 11.13 12.07 -7.47
N TYR A 13 12.17 11.43 -7.99
CA TYR A 13 13.42 11.21 -7.28
C TYR A 13 14.10 12.54 -6.87
N ILE A 14 14.17 13.50 -7.81
CA ILE A 14 14.74 14.82 -7.54
C ILE A 14 13.95 15.54 -6.44
N LEU A 15 12.62 15.43 -6.45
CA LEU A 15 11.77 16.03 -5.42
C LEU A 15 12.05 15.39 -4.04
N ILE A 16 12.09 14.07 -3.94
CA ILE A 16 12.38 13.33 -2.71
C ILE A 16 13.76 13.69 -2.16
N THR A 17 14.75 13.81 -3.04
CA THR A 17 16.12 14.21 -2.66
C THR A 17 16.15 15.65 -2.14
N LYS A 18 15.47 16.59 -2.81
CA LYS A 18 15.36 17.99 -2.36
C LYS A 18 14.65 18.12 -1.01
N LEU A 19 13.66 17.27 -0.74
CA LEU A 19 12.95 17.22 0.54
C LEU A 19 13.73 16.49 1.63
N LYS A 20 14.93 15.95 1.32
CA LYS A 20 15.77 15.16 2.23
C LYS A 20 15.07 13.94 2.82
N LEU A 21 14.20 13.30 2.03
CA LEU A 21 13.42 12.13 2.44
C LEU A 21 14.09 10.80 2.06
N VAL A 22 15.21 10.81 1.32
CA VAL A 22 15.99 9.61 0.98
C VAL A 22 16.36 8.86 2.28
N ASN A 23 16.30 7.54 2.25
CA ASN A 23 16.46 6.67 3.43
C ASN A 23 15.41 6.90 4.52
N SER A 24 14.20 7.28 4.14
CA SER A 24 13.08 7.45 5.06
C SER A 24 11.84 6.70 4.57
N ILE A 25 11.06 6.17 5.51
CA ILE A 25 9.75 5.57 5.19
C ILE A 25 8.81 6.54 4.47
N PHE A 26 8.97 7.84 4.70
CA PHE A 26 8.18 8.87 4.02
C PHE A 26 8.46 8.94 2.52
N ALA A 27 9.66 8.57 2.06
CA ALA A 27 9.96 8.48 0.63
C ALA A 27 9.14 7.39 -0.07
N LEU A 28 8.78 6.34 0.66
CA LEU A 28 8.00 5.21 0.14
C LEU A 28 6.49 5.48 0.19
N VAL A 29 6.04 6.26 1.18
CA VAL A 29 4.60 6.47 1.44
C VAL A 29 4.07 7.71 0.73
N LEU A 30 4.78 8.85 0.81
CA LEU A 30 4.26 10.14 0.35
C LEU A 30 3.96 10.20 -1.16
N PRO A 31 4.80 9.66 -2.07
CA PRO A 31 4.51 9.72 -3.50
C PRO A 31 3.23 8.99 -3.89
N GLY A 32 2.88 7.93 -3.16
CA GLY A 32 1.68 7.12 -3.37
C GLY A 32 0.50 7.45 -2.44
N ALA A 33 0.66 8.42 -1.51
CA ALA A 33 -0.33 8.69 -0.47
C ALA A 33 -1.69 9.15 -1.01
N VAL A 34 -1.69 9.82 -2.15
CA VAL A 34 -2.91 10.28 -2.83
C VAL A 34 -3.02 9.58 -4.18
N ASN A 35 -3.84 8.55 -4.25
CA ASN A 35 -4.11 7.81 -5.48
C ASN A 35 -5.41 8.31 -6.11
N VAL A 36 -5.31 8.86 -7.32
CA VAL A 36 -6.47 9.44 -8.05
C VAL A 36 -7.56 8.41 -8.31
N TRP A 37 -7.18 7.16 -8.62
CA TRP A 37 -8.14 6.07 -8.79
C TRP A 37 -8.96 5.82 -7.53
N SER A 38 -8.30 5.77 -6.37
CA SER A 38 -8.96 5.62 -5.07
C SER A 38 -9.93 6.77 -4.78
N ILE A 39 -9.55 8.00 -5.12
CA ILE A 39 -10.42 9.18 -4.98
C ILE A 39 -11.67 9.04 -5.86
N ILE A 40 -11.52 8.62 -7.12
CA ILE A 40 -12.66 8.44 -8.04
C ILE A 40 -13.62 7.37 -7.49
N LEU A 41 -13.10 6.25 -7.02
CA LEU A 41 -13.93 5.20 -6.42
C LEU A 41 -14.69 5.72 -5.19
N LEU A 42 -14.02 6.48 -4.33
CA LEU A 42 -14.64 7.05 -3.13
C LEU A 42 -15.72 8.08 -3.47
N ILE A 43 -15.46 8.96 -4.44
CA ILE A 43 -16.45 9.93 -4.92
C ILE A 43 -17.69 9.22 -5.51
N ASN A 44 -17.48 8.18 -6.31
CA ASN A 44 -18.58 7.42 -6.90
C ASN A 44 -19.42 6.73 -5.82
N PHE A 45 -18.78 6.19 -4.80
CA PHE A 45 -19.47 5.60 -3.66
C PHE A 45 -20.30 6.66 -2.89
N PHE A 46 -19.71 7.81 -2.58
CA PHE A 46 -20.39 8.89 -1.86
C PHE A 46 -21.61 9.43 -2.63
N ARG A 47 -21.52 9.48 -3.96
CA ARG A 47 -22.68 9.86 -4.80
C ARG A 47 -23.82 8.87 -4.75
N GLY A 48 -23.57 7.62 -4.37
CA GLY A 48 -24.59 6.60 -4.18
C GLY A 48 -25.29 6.67 -2.80
N ILE A 49 -24.77 7.44 -1.87
CA ILE A 49 -25.42 7.63 -0.57
C ILE A 49 -26.68 8.49 -0.74
N PRO A 50 -27.85 8.06 -0.20
CA PRO A 50 -29.09 8.84 -0.27
C PRO A 50 -28.92 10.21 0.39
N LYS A 51 -29.30 11.28 -0.31
CA LYS A 51 -29.17 12.66 0.19
C LYS A 51 -30.09 12.93 1.37
N GLU A 52 -31.17 12.21 1.48
CA GLU A 52 -32.14 12.30 2.55
C GLU A 52 -31.51 12.06 3.93
N LEU A 53 -30.47 11.23 3.99
CA LEU A 53 -29.72 10.99 5.23
C LEU A 53 -28.91 12.22 5.66
N GLU A 54 -28.32 12.94 4.71
CA GLU A 54 -27.58 14.16 4.96
C GLU A 54 -28.50 15.32 5.32
N GLU A 55 -29.62 15.43 4.59
CA GLU A 55 -30.65 16.46 4.82
C GLU A 55 -31.32 16.31 6.18
N SER A 56 -31.73 15.09 6.57
CA SER A 56 -32.33 14.83 7.88
C SER A 56 -31.37 15.18 9.02
N ALA A 57 -30.10 14.79 8.93
CA ALA A 57 -29.11 15.12 9.93
C ALA A 57 -28.86 16.64 10.03
N THR A 58 -28.90 17.34 8.88
CA THR A 58 -28.77 18.80 8.87
C THR A 58 -29.98 19.50 9.51
N MET A 59 -31.18 18.97 9.29
CA MET A 59 -32.41 19.43 9.96
C MET A 59 -32.33 19.24 11.47
N ASP A 60 -31.68 18.17 11.94
CA ASP A 60 -31.39 17.91 13.35
C ASP A 60 -30.25 18.79 13.92
N GLY A 61 -29.73 19.74 13.13
CA GLY A 61 -28.69 20.67 13.55
C GLY A 61 -27.24 20.09 13.47
N ALA A 62 -27.05 18.98 12.80
CA ALA A 62 -25.71 18.42 12.63
C ALA A 62 -24.86 19.25 11.64
N GLY A 63 -23.70 19.70 12.11
CA GLY A 63 -22.70 20.33 11.21
C GLY A 63 -22.06 19.33 10.23
N ARG A 64 -21.47 19.81 9.14
CA ARG A 64 -20.87 18.98 8.07
C ARG A 64 -19.86 17.94 8.56
N LEU A 65 -19.02 18.28 9.53
CA LEU A 65 -18.06 17.35 10.12
C LEU A 65 -18.76 16.22 10.89
N ARG A 66 -19.86 16.55 11.60
CA ARG A 66 -20.64 15.55 12.32
C ARG A 66 -21.34 14.58 11.36
N VAL A 67 -21.90 15.09 10.26
CA VAL A 67 -22.47 14.26 9.18
C VAL A 67 -21.41 13.33 8.59
N LEU A 68 -20.22 13.85 8.29
CA LEU A 68 -19.11 13.04 7.76
C LEU A 68 -18.74 11.89 8.71
N TRP A 69 -18.52 12.18 10.00
CA TRP A 69 -18.04 11.17 10.95
C TRP A 69 -19.12 10.19 11.40
N SER A 70 -20.37 10.67 11.55
CA SER A 70 -21.44 9.85 12.14
C SER A 70 -22.30 9.14 11.11
N ILE A 71 -22.31 9.58 9.85
CA ILE A 71 -23.17 9.02 8.79
C ILE A 71 -22.32 8.52 7.62
N VAL A 72 -21.57 9.41 6.96
CA VAL A 72 -20.90 9.11 5.71
C VAL A 72 -19.81 8.05 5.91
N LEU A 73 -18.91 8.21 6.87
CA LEU A 73 -17.81 7.28 7.11
C LEU A 73 -18.28 5.88 7.54
N PRO A 74 -19.23 5.72 8.48
CA PRO A 74 -19.76 4.41 8.82
C PRO A 74 -20.42 3.69 7.65
N LEU A 75 -21.22 4.40 6.85
CA LEU A 75 -21.84 3.85 5.63
C LEU A 75 -20.78 3.47 4.57
N SER A 76 -19.65 4.17 4.56
CA SER A 76 -18.57 3.95 3.59
C SER A 76 -17.58 2.86 4.01
N THR A 77 -17.79 2.17 5.11
CA THR A 77 -16.90 1.10 5.61
C THR A 77 -16.52 0.08 4.52
N PRO A 78 -17.43 -0.41 3.64
CA PRO A 78 -17.07 -1.38 2.61
C PRO A 78 -16.08 -0.82 1.59
N VAL A 79 -16.29 0.40 1.08
CA VAL A 79 -15.36 1.01 0.12
C VAL A 79 -14.04 1.37 0.78
N LEU A 80 -14.06 1.84 2.03
CA LEU A 80 -12.84 2.13 2.80
C LEU A 80 -12.02 0.86 3.03
N ALA A 81 -12.65 -0.27 3.35
CA ALA A 81 -11.98 -1.56 3.49
C ALA A 81 -11.34 -2.00 2.16
N THR A 82 -12.04 -1.82 1.04
CA THR A 82 -11.52 -2.11 -0.31
C THR A 82 -10.29 -1.26 -0.64
N LEU A 83 -10.38 0.05 -0.44
CA LEU A 83 -9.28 0.97 -0.72
C LEU A 83 -8.08 0.72 0.21
N SER A 84 -8.34 0.41 1.47
CA SER A 84 -7.30 0.02 2.42
C SER A 84 -6.56 -1.24 1.96
N LEU A 85 -7.29 -2.26 1.50
CA LEU A 85 -6.68 -3.47 0.95
C LEU A 85 -5.79 -3.16 -0.25
N PHE A 86 -6.30 -2.40 -1.24
CA PHE A 86 -5.53 -2.04 -2.43
C PHE A 86 -4.27 -1.27 -2.07
N THR A 87 -4.36 -0.33 -1.13
CA THR A 87 -3.22 0.46 -0.66
C THR A 87 -2.20 -0.42 0.06
N MET A 88 -2.64 -1.30 0.98
CA MET A 88 -1.76 -2.22 1.70
C MET A 88 -1.03 -3.16 0.73
N VAL A 89 -1.75 -3.80 -0.19
CA VAL A 89 -1.15 -4.71 -1.18
C VAL A 89 -0.22 -3.95 -2.14
N GLY A 90 -0.61 -2.76 -2.56
CA GLY A 90 0.22 -1.90 -3.41
C GLY A 90 1.55 -1.56 -2.76
N HIS A 91 1.54 -1.06 -1.52
CA HIS A 91 2.77 -0.75 -0.77
C HIS A 91 3.57 -1.99 -0.40
N TRP A 92 2.90 -3.09 -0.08
CA TRP A 92 3.59 -4.35 0.19
C TRP A 92 4.41 -4.84 -1.02
N ASN A 93 3.89 -4.65 -2.23
CA ASN A 93 4.54 -5.08 -3.47
C ASN A 93 5.48 -4.02 -4.10
N SER A 94 5.65 -2.84 -3.50
CA SER A 94 6.46 -1.74 -4.06
C SER A 94 7.96 -1.92 -3.79
N TRP A 95 8.52 -3.03 -4.28
CA TRP A 95 9.94 -3.35 -4.13
C TRP A 95 10.87 -2.34 -4.83
N PHE A 96 10.41 -1.80 -5.96
CA PHE A 96 11.19 -0.89 -6.79
C PHE A 96 11.45 0.46 -6.11
N ASP A 97 10.43 1.01 -5.45
CA ASP A 97 10.55 2.26 -4.69
C ASP A 97 11.55 2.10 -3.54
N GLY A 98 11.49 0.95 -2.85
CA GLY A 98 12.46 0.62 -1.80
C GLY A 98 13.90 0.58 -2.30
N MET A 99 14.13 0.07 -3.52
CA MET A 99 15.46 0.00 -4.11
C MET A 99 15.98 1.37 -4.57
N ILE A 100 15.09 2.28 -5.02
CA ILE A 100 15.51 3.60 -5.53
C ILE A 100 15.69 4.61 -4.43
N TYR A 101 14.79 4.64 -3.44
CA TYR A 101 14.80 5.69 -2.41
C TYR A 101 15.63 5.34 -1.17
N ASN A 102 16.04 4.09 -1.01
CA ASN A 102 16.93 3.68 0.07
C ASN A 102 18.29 3.28 -0.49
N THR A 103 19.34 3.73 0.15
CA THR A 103 20.73 3.40 -0.17
C THR A 103 21.35 2.41 0.82
N ASP A 104 20.74 2.28 2.01
CA ASP A 104 21.18 1.35 3.07
C ASP A 104 20.33 0.07 3.02
N ILE A 105 20.99 -1.06 2.93
CA ILE A 105 20.37 -2.39 2.88
C ILE A 105 19.56 -2.70 4.16
N ASN A 106 19.96 -2.14 5.30
CA ASN A 106 19.25 -2.31 6.57
C ASN A 106 17.90 -1.59 6.62
N GLN A 107 17.66 -0.67 5.68
CA GLN A 107 16.43 0.11 5.59
C GLN A 107 15.53 -0.36 4.44
N TYR A 108 15.93 -1.42 3.74
CA TYR A 108 15.12 -1.96 2.64
C TYR A 108 13.84 -2.59 3.16
N PRO A 109 12.69 -2.28 2.53
CA PRO A 109 11.46 -3.04 2.75
C PRO A 109 11.67 -4.51 2.43
N LEU A 110 10.90 -5.38 3.10
CA LEU A 110 10.99 -6.81 2.88
C LEU A 110 10.81 -7.20 1.41
N ALA A 111 9.88 -6.57 0.70
CA ALA A 111 9.66 -6.81 -0.73
C ALA A 111 10.92 -6.52 -1.58
N THR A 112 11.65 -5.45 -1.25
CA THR A 112 12.91 -5.09 -1.93
C THR A 112 13.99 -6.12 -1.65
N LEU A 113 14.17 -6.54 -0.39
CA LEU A 113 15.12 -7.59 -0.02
C LEU A 113 14.81 -8.91 -0.73
N LEU A 114 13.55 -9.34 -0.73
CA LEU A 114 13.12 -10.56 -1.40
C LEU A 114 13.38 -10.48 -2.91
N GLN A 115 13.11 -9.34 -3.53
CA GLN A 115 13.37 -9.15 -4.96
C GLN A 115 14.87 -9.25 -5.30
N ILE A 116 15.72 -8.62 -4.50
CA ILE A 116 17.18 -8.68 -4.69
C ILE A 116 17.66 -10.13 -4.55
N ILE A 117 17.23 -10.84 -3.52
CA ILE A 117 17.62 -12.22 -3.26
C ILE A 117 17.13 -13.17 -4.37
N VAL A 118 15.89 -12.98 -4.87
CA VAL A 118 15.32 -13.84 -5.92
C VAL A 118 15.97 -13.60 -7.28
N VAL A 119 16.28 -12.34 -7.61
CA VAL A 119 16.77 -11.96 -8.95
C VAL A 119 18.29 -12.05 -9.05
N GLN A 120 19.01 -11.64 -8.02
CA GLN A 120 20.48 -11.51 -8.12
C GLN A 120 21.23 -12.80 -7.79
N GLU A 121 20.68 -13.94 -7.58
CA GLU A 121 21.36 -15.23 -7.26
C GLU A 121 22.64 -15.14 -6.38
N ASP A 122 23.07 -13.96 -6.02
CA ASP A 122 24.35 -13.60 -5.42
C ASP A 122 24.15 -13.35 -3.91
N PHE A 123 23.79 -14.43 -3.21
CA PHE A 123 23.63 -14.43 -1.74
C PHE A 123 24.93 -14.05 -1.01
N THR A 124 26.08 -14.16 -1.69
CA THR A 124 27.41 -13.88 -1.10
C THR A 124 27.61 -12.43 -0.70
N LYS A 125 26.79 -11.51 -1.24
CA LYS A 125 26.87 -10.08 -0.89
C LYS A 125 26.06 -9.69 0.34
N ILE A 126 25.13 -10.54 0.77
CA ILE A 126 24.16 -10.21 1.84
C ILE A 126 24.52 -10.91 3.15
N THR A 127 25.19 -12.06 3.10
CA THR A 127 25.56 -12.85 4.28
C THR A 127 27.09 -13.01 4.39
N ALA A 128 27.58 -12.72 5.59
CA ALA A 128 29.02 -12.74 5.90
C ALA A 128 29.64 -14.14 6.01
N ASP A 129 28.90 -15.23 5.81
CA ASP A 129 29.41 -16.59 6.01
C ASP A 129 29.08 -17.55 4.85
N PRO A 130 30.03 -17.72 3.89
CA PRO A 130 29.83 -18.56 2.69
C PRO A 130 29.71 -20.06 2.97
N LYS A 131 30.14 -20.52 4.17
CA LYS A 131 30.25 -21.95 4.46
C LYS A 131 28.89 -22.62 4.76
N HIS A 132 27.90 -21.87 5.24
CA HIS A 132 26.55 -22.41 5.52
C HIS A 132 25.60 -22.45 4.32
N MET A 133 25.99 -21.87 3.19
CA MET A 133 25.13 -21.76 2.01
C MET A 133 25.26 -22.88 1.00
N ALA A 134 26.33 -23.65 1.06
CA ALA A 134 26.59 -24.74 0.09
C ALA A 134 25.55 -25.89 0.15
N ASP A 135 24.89 -26.07 1.30
CA ASP A 135 23.94 -27.16 1.53
C ASP A 135 22.46 -26.78 1.29
N ILE A 136 22.16 -25.51 1.08
CA ILE A 136 20.76 -25.08 0.90
C ILE A 136 20.47 -24.88 -0.59
N SER A 137 19.56 -25.69 -1.12
CA SER A 137 19.13 -25.54 -2.51
C SER A 137 18.51 -24.17 -2.76
N ASN A 138 19.01 -23.41 -3.76
CA ASN A 138 18.45 -22.13 -4.21
C ASN A 138 16.93 -22.20 -4.45
N ARG A 139 16.43 -23.36 -4.88
CA ARG A 139 15.00 -23.59 -5.13
C ARG A 139 14.19 -23.57 -3.81
N THR A 140 14.72 -24.16 -2.75
CA THR A 140 14.07 -24.19 -1.43
C THR A 140 14.00 -22.79 -0.83
N VAL A 141 15.09 -22.03 -0.94
CA VAL A 141 15.14 -20.64 -0.46
C VAL A 141 14.12 -19.77 -1.21
N LYS A 142 14.09 -19.84 -2.54
CA LYS A 142 13.11 -19.10 -3.36
C LYS A 142 11.67 -19.47 -3.00
N SER A 143 11.39 -20.75 -2.76
CA SER A 143 10.04 -21.18 -2.34
C SER A 143 9.65 -20.65 -0.96
N ALA A 144 10.56 -20.66 0.00
CA ALA A 144 10.33 -20.11 1.33
C ALA A 144 10.09 -18.58 1.28
N GLN A 145 10.84 -17.87 0.44
CA GLN A 145 10.68 -16.43 0.23
C GLN A 145 9.32 -16.07 -0.37
N MET A 146 8.87 -16.82 -1.40
CA MET A 146 7.54 -16.63 -1.97
C MET A 146 6.44 -16.82 -0.92
N PHE A 147 6.59 -17.84 -0.06
CA PHE A 147 5.66 -18.08 1.02
C PHE A 147 5.64 -16.93 2.04
N ILE A 148 6.82 -16.46 2.48
CA ILE A 148 6.95 -15.33 3.40
C ILE A 148 6.36 -14.05 2.79
N ALA A 149 6.58 -13.80 1.49
CA ALA A 149 6.03 -12.65 0.79
C ALA A 149 4.49 -12.68 0.71
N ALA A 150 3.89 -13.86 0.55
CA ALA A 150 2.45 -14.02 0.45
C ALA A 150 1.73 -13.98 1.82
N LEU A 151 2.42 -14.37 2.89
CA LEU A 151 1.82 -14.60 4.20
C LEU A 151 1.10 -13.38 4.79
N PRO A 152 1.65 -12.14 4.78
CA PRO A 152 0.94 -10.98 5.32
C PRO A 152 -0.34 -10.65 4.56
N ILE A 153 -0.33 -10.81 3.23
CA ILE A 153 -1.52 -10.58 2.40
C ILE A 153 -2.59 -11.62 2.73
N LEU A 154 -2.20 -12.89 2.86
CA LEU A 154 -3.11 -13.97 3.23
C LEU A 154 -3.70 -13.77 4.63
N MET A 155 -2.95 -13.19 5.58
CA MET A 155 -3.47 -12.89 6.92
C MET A 155 -4.44 -11.71 6.94
N VAL A 156 -4.20 -10.67 6.16
CA VAL A 156 -5.04 -9.47 6.13
C VAL A 156 -6.36 -9.71 5.38
N TYR A 157 -6.34 -10.55 4.36
CA TYR A 157 -7.50 -10.79 3.50
C TYR A 157 -8.77 -11.23 4.27
N PRO A 158 -8.76 -12.22 5.19
CA PRO A 158 -9.96 -12.64 5.92
C PRO A 158 -10.59 -11.53 6.77
N PHE A 159 -9.77 -10.63 7.33
CA PHE A 159 -10.28 -9.51 8.14
C PHE A 159 -11.04 -8.49 7.30
N LEU A 160 -10.62 -8.27 6.07
CA LEU A 160 -11.28 -7.33 5.17
C LEU A 160 -12.44 -7.97 4.39
N GLN A 161 -12.38 -9.28 4.14
CA GLN A 161 -13.42 -10.03 3.42
C GLN A 161 -14.81 -9.85 4.05
N LYS A 162 -14.91 -9.86 5.38
CA LYS A 162 -16.18 -9.66 6.08
C LYS A 162 -16.89 -8.34 5.71
N HIS A 163 -16.12 -7.30 5.39
CA HIS A 163 -16.67 -5.99 5.03
C HIS A 163 -17.10 -5.91 3.56
N PHE A 164 -16.54 -6.76 2.68
CA PHE A 164 -16.99 -6.88 1.29
C PHE A 164 -18.35 -7.58 1.19
N VAL A 165 -18.54 -8.63 1.96
CA VAL A 165 -19.78 -9.43 1.93
C VAL A 165 -20.97 -8.63 2.48
N SER A 166 -20.75 -7.79 3.48
CA SER A 166 -21.80 -6.95 4.10
C SER A 166 -22.24 -5.76 3.23
N GLY A 167 -21.51 -5.41 2.18
CA GLY A 167 -21.81 -4.24 1.32
C GLY A 167 -22.52 -4.59 0.00
N ILE A 168 -22.85 -5.86 -0.25
CA ILE A 168 -23.47 -6.33 -1.51
C ILE A 168 -24.94 -6.78 -1.31
N VAL A 169 -25.45 -6.74 -0.08
CA VAL A 169 -26.84 -7.09 0.23
C VAL A 169 -27.68 -5.86 0.48
#